data_1d91e31f326986097bea7b6b5043ac74
#
_entry.id   1d91e31f326986097bea7b6b5043ac74
#
_cell.length_a   1.000
_cell.length_b   1.000
_cell.length_c   1.000
_cell.angle_alpha   90.00
_cell.angle_beta   90.00
_cell.angle_gamma   90.00
#
_symmetry.space_group_name_H-M   'P 1'
#
loop_
_entity.id
_entity.type
_entity.pdbx_description
1 polymer ?
#
loop_
_entity_poly.entity_id
_entity_poly.type
_entity_poly.pdbx_seq_one_letter_code
_entity_poly.pdbx_strand_id
1 'polypeptide(L)'
;MTKQEFKRRLTKGPLILDGATGSNLRLRGMPVGVCTEQWVNEHPEIVQDLQKSYVDAGSMVVYAPTFTANRISLKNLGLEDHVKRLNIENVKISKEAVGNQALVAGNISTTSQPLEPIGSMTYEELLSVYKEQIEYLAEAGVDYLAAETLLSLEEAMVICDAAAEVCDLPLTLSFTCEGDGSMYFGGNVVDAALVLQEMGVDAVGVNCSVGPDQLTAIVRNLKEQLDIPVLVKPNAGVPKIDEFGQAHYNMNADEFARYMKELYEAGAMILGGCCGTTDEYIRKMCHIFY
;
A
#
# COMPACT_ATOMS: atom_id res chain seq x y z
N MET A 1 -4.98 -8.19 14.08
CA MET A 1 -5.85 -9.41 13.84
C MET A 1 -4.99 -10.62 13.53
N THR A 2 -5.55 -11.84 13.58
CA THR A 2 -4.84 -13.07 13.17
C THR A 2 -4.94 -13.31 11.66
N LYS A 3 -4.00 -14.08 11.08
CA LYS A 3 -4.06 -14.51 9.66
C LYS A 3 -5.38 -15.24 9.33
N GLN A 4 -5.91 -16.03 10.27
CA GLN A 4 -7.20 -16.73 10.08
C GLN A 4 -8.40 -15.75 10.04
N GLU A 5 -8.38 -14.69 10.86
CA GLU A 5 -9.40 -13.64 10.82
C GLU A 5 -9.34 -12.84 9.52
N PHE A 6 -8.14 -12.55 9.03
CA PHE A 6 -7.93 -11.90 7.73
C PHE A 6 -8.53 -12.74 6.60
N LYS A 7 -8.18 -14.02 6.51
CA LYS A 7 -8.75 -14.95 5.50
C LYS A 7 -10.27 -15.03 5.58
N ARG A 8 -10.84 -15.11 6.80
CA ARG A 8 -12.28 -15.15 7.01
C ARG A 8 -13.01 -13.87 6.54
N ARG A 9 -12.37 -12.70 6.60
CA ARG A 9 -12.99 -11.49 6.06
C ARG A 9 -13.19 -11.57 4.56
N LEU A 10 -12.23 -12.09 3.83
CA LEU A 10 -12.28 -12.24 2.38
C LEU A 10 -13.32 -13.27 1.89
N THR A 11 -13.81 -14.15 2.75
CA THR A 11 -14.94 -15.04 2.40
C THR A 11 -16.29 -14.34 2.36
N LYS A 12 -16.40 -13.10 2.85
CA LYS A 12 -17.65 -12.33 2.90
C LYS A 12 -17.85 -11.40 1.70
N GLY A 13 -16.86 -11.26 0.86
CA GLY A 13 -16.82 -10.36 -0.28
C GLY A 13 -15.48 -9.67 -0.42
N PRO A 14 -15.31 -8.77 -1.40
CA PRO A 14 -14.07 -8.05 -1.58
C PRO A 14 -13.75 -7.16 -0.37
N LEU A 15 -12.46 -7.07 -0.01
CA LEU A 15 -11.98 -6.13 1.01
C LEU A 15 -11.67 -4.79 0.35
N ILE A 16 -12.38 -3.74 0.75
CA ILE A 16 -12.21 -2.40 0.19
C ILE A 16 -11.20 -1.62 1.02
N LEU A 17 -10.11 -1.24 0.37
CA LEU A 17 -9.07 -0.37 0.92
C LEU A 17 -9.43 1.12 0.72
N ASP A 18 -8.59 1.99 1.23
CA ASP A 18 -8.67 3.43 1.00
C ASP A 18 -8.19 3.85 -0.41
N GLY A 19 -8.24 5.16 -0.64
CA GLY A 19 -7.64 5.83 -1.79
C GLY A 19 -6.26 6.40 -1.48
N ALA A 20 -5.83 7.34 -2.30
CA ALA A 20 -4.53 7.98 -2.17
C ALA A 20 -4.39 8.81 -0.88
N THR A 21 -3.29 8.63 -0.14
CA THR A 21 -2.92 9.51 0.97
C THR A 21 -2.10 10.70 0.47
N GLY A 22 -0.93 10.47 -0.10
CA GLY A 22 0.02 11.55 -0.44
C GLY A 22 -0.53 12.61 -1.38
N SER A 23 -1.18 12.22 -2.49
CA SER A 23 -1.76 13.20 -3.44
C SER A 23 -2.88 14.04 -2.81
N ASN A 24 -3.71 13.44 -1.95
CA ASN A 24 -4.79 14.16 -1.26
C ASN A 24 -4.27 15.08 -0.14
N LEU A 25 -3.20 14.71 0.56
CA LEU A 25 -2.55 15.60 1.52
C LEU A 25 -1.96 16.84 0.84
N ARG A 26 -1.38 16.67 -0.36
CA ARG A 26 -0.90 17.82 -1.18
C ARG A 26 -2.03 18.76 -1.58
N LEU A 27 -3.17 18.23 -2.00
CA LEU A 27 -4.37 19.03 -2.28
C LEU A 27 -4.92 19.75 -1.05
N ARG A 28 -4.63 19.23 0.13
CA ARG A 28 -5.01 19.81 1.44
C ARG A 28 -3.92 20.67 2.09
N GLY A 29 -2.88 21.03 1.33
CA GLY A 29 -1.88 22.03 1.74
C GLY A 29 -0.53 21.48 2.16
N MET A 30 -0.26 20.16 2.06
CA MET A 30 1.07 19.61 2.32
C MET A 30 2.07 20.11 1.26
N PRO A 31 3.18 20.76 1.66
CA PRO A 31 4.19 21.22 0.72
C PRO A 31 4.91 20.09 -0.01
N VAL A 32 5.49 20.40 -1.18
CA VAL A 32 6.40 19.47 -1.87
C VAL A 32 7.73 19.40 -1.14
N GLY A 33 8.33 18.21 -1.06
CA GLY A 33 9.67 18.00 -0.51
C GLY A 33 9.75 17.90 1.01
N VAL A 34 8.61 17.89 1.72
CA VAL A 34 8.56 17.61 3.16
C VAL A 34 8.41 16.11 3.43
N CYS A 35 8.85 15.67 4.61
CA CYS A 35 8.54 14.33 5.09
C CYS A 35 7.04 14.21 5.38
N THR A 36 6.35 13.34 4.66
CA THR A 36 4.90 13.13 4.81
C THR A 36 4.56 12.72 6.24
N GLU A 37 5.30 11.80 6.81
CA GLU A 37 5.07 11.24 8.14
C GLU A 37 5.22 12.29 9.24
N GLN A 38 6.23 13.17 9.11
CA GLN A 38 6.44 14.27 10.04
C GLN A 38 5.33 15.31 9.89
N TRP A 39 4.99 15.68 8.64
CA TRP A 39 3.95 16.67 8.37
C TRP A 39 2.57 16.23 8.88
N VAL A 40 2.22 14.95 8.69
CA VAL A 40 0.99 14.36 9.26
C VAL A 40 0.98 14.44 10.78
N ASN A 41 2.11 14.21 11.42
CA ASN A 41 2.24 14.28 12.87
C ASN A 41 2.06 15.71 13.40
N GLU A 42 2.43 16.72 12.59
CA GLU A 42 2.23 18.15 12.87
C GLU A 42 0.83 18.66 12.53
N HIS A 43 0.10 17.95 11.62
CA HIS A 43 -1.23 18.31 11.14
C HIS A 43 -2.18 17.09 11.15
N PRO A 44 -2.39 16.44 12.33
CA PRO A 44 -3.11 15.17 12.41
C PRO A 44 -4.57 15.26 11.95
N GLU A 45 -5.21 16.42 12.15
CA GLU A 45 -6.59 16.65 11.74
C GLU A 45 -6.81 16.46 10.23
N ILE A 46 -5.82 16.80 9.41
CA ILE A 46 -5.95 16.73 7.95
C ILE A 46 -6.02 15.27 7.46
N VAL A 47 -5.15 14.40 8.00
CA VAL A 47 -5.19 12.97 7.65
C VAL A 47 -6.38 12.27 8.30
N GLN A 48 -6.77 12.67 9.52
CA GLN A 48 -7.97 12.15 10.17
C GLN A 48 -9.23 12.43 9.36
N ASP A 49 -9.39 13.65 8.85
CA ASP A 49 -10.51 14.02 7.99
C ASP A 49 -10.48 13.26 6.66
N LEU A 50 -9.29 13.06 6.06
CA LEU A 50 -9.13 12.28 4.86
C LEU A 50 -9.55 10.81 5.09
N GLN A 51 -9.06 10.18 6.15
CA GLN A 51 -9.37 8.77 6.44
C GLN A 51 -10.83 8.57 6.81
N LYS A 52 -11.45 9.51 7.54
CA LYS A 52 -12.91 9.51 7.76
C LYS A 52 -13.68 9.57 6.45
N SER A 53 -13.26 10.44 5.51
CA SER A 53 -13.94 10.52 4.21
C SER A 53 -13.87 9.21 3.41
N TYR A 54 -12.76 8.47 3.53
CA TYR A 54 -12.65 7.12 2.93
C TYR A 54 -13.56 6.10 3.61
N VAL A 55 -13.63 6.10 4.94
CA VAL A 55 -14.54 5.22 5.70
C VAL A 55 -15.99 5.52 5.35
N ASP A 56 -16.38 6.79 5.30
CA ASP A 56 -17.71 7.24 4.88
C ASP A 56 -18.04 6.90 3.42
N ALA A 57 -17.01 6.72 2.58
CA ALA A 57 -17.11 6.25 1.21
C ALA A 57 -17.23 4.71 1.10
N GLY A 58 -16.99 3.97 2.20
CA GLY A 58 -17.12 2.52 2.25
C GLY A 58 -15.80 1.76 2.40
N SER A 59 -14.65 2.43 2.63
CA SER A 59 -13.39 1.76 2.93
C SER A 59 -13.52 0.95 4.21
N MET A 60 -13.07 -0.29 4.15
CA MET A 60 -13.02 -1.22 5.29
C MET A 60 -11.64 -1.22 5.95
N VAL A 61 -10.66 -0.65 5.28
CA VAL A 61 -9.27 -0.52 5.72
C VAL A 61 -8.73 0.84 5.31
N VAL A 62 -8.01 1.49 6.22
CA VAL A 62 -7.15 2.64 5.88
C VAL A 62 -5.69 2.27 6.13
N TYR A 63 -4.80 2.81 5.30
CA TYR A 63 -3.37 2.66 5.49
C TYR A 63 -2.85 3.79 6.37
N ALA A 64 -2.15 3.44 7.45
CA ALA A 64 -1.47 4.43 8.27
C ALA A 64 -0.41 5.17 7.45
N PRO A 65 -0.23 6.48 7.63
CA PRO A 65 0.76 7.25 6.89
C PRO A 65 2.18 6.99 7.43
N THR A 66 2.68 5.77 7.20
CA THR A 66 3.99 5.25 7.64
C THR A 66 4.82 4.72 6.47
N PHE A 67 4.41 5.06 5.25
CA PHE A 67 4.93 4.55 3.97
C PHE A 67 6.46 4.62 3.89
N THR A 68 7.07 5.76 4.24
CA THR A 68 8.53 5.94 4.24
C THR A 68 9.12 6.11 5.64
N ALA A 69 8.41 5.66 6.68
CA ALA A 69 8.85 5.78 8.08
C ALA A 69 9.93 4.75 8.48
N ASN A 70 10.79 4.35 7.55
CA ASN A 70 11.97 3.53 7.80
C ASN A 70 13.23 4.39 7.97
N ARG A 71 14.24 3.84 8.64
CA ARG A 71 15.49 4.54 8.98
C ARG A 71 16.23 5.09 7.77
N ILE A 72 16.24 4.38 6.65
CA ILE A 72 16.93 4.79 5.42
C ILE A 72 16.26 6.01 4.81
N SER A 73 14.95 5.95 4.60
CA SER A 73 14.20 7.06 4.01
C SER A 73 14.21 8.30 4.90
N LEU A 74 14.06 8.13 6.21
CA LEU A 74 14.09 9.22 7.19
C LEU A 74 15.48 9.84 7.31
N LYS A 75 16.57 9.08 7.16
CA LYS A 75 17.96 9.60 7.19
C LYS A 75 18.21 10.62 6.08
N ASN A 76 17.61 10.44 4.90
CA ASN A 76 17.75 11.40 3.81
C ASN A 76 17.14 12.77 4.14
N LEU A 77 16.34 12.86 5.20
CA LEU A 77 15.67 14.06 5.69
C LEU A 77 16.20 14.52 7.07
N GLY A 78 17.21 13.82 7.62
CA GLY A 78 17.75 14.08 8.96
C GLY A 78 16.79 13.69 10.10
N LEU A 79 15.92 12.72 9.87
CA LEU A 79 14.87 12.27 10.79
C LEU A 79 15.05 10.81 11.25
N GLU A 80 16.21 10.21 11.07
CA GLU A 80 16.49 8.82 11.40
C GLU A 80 16.30 8.45 12.88
N ASP A 81 16.41 9.44 13.79
CA ASP A 81 16.15 9.26 15.22
C ASP A 81 14.65 9.27 15.57
N HIS A 82 13.79 9.55 14.59
CA HIS A 82 12.35 9.64 14.79
C HIS A 82 11.56 8.42 14.27
N VAL A 83 12.22 7.33 13.82
CA VAL A 83 11.56 6.13 13.27
C VAL A 83 10.46 5.63 14.21
N LYS A 84 10.79 5.40 15.49
CA LYS A 84 9.81 4.92 16.48
C LYS A 84 8.62 5.87 16.61
N ARG A 85 8.90 7.14 16.84
CA ARG A 85 7.85 8.14 17.05
C ARG A 85 6.91 8.23 15.86
N LEU A 86 7.46 8.37 14.65
CA LEU A 86 6.65 8.57 13.44
C LEU A 86 5.79 7.34 13.11
N ASN A 87 6.26 6.12 13.33
CA ASN A 87 5.44 4.94 13.15
C ASN A 87 4.31 4.86 14.19
N ILE A 88 4.63 5.00 15.49
CA ILE A 88 3.65 4.84 16.56
C ILE A 88 2.58 5.94 16.50
N GLU A 89 2.99 7.21 16.41
CA GLU A 89 2.04 8.33 16.45
C GLU A 89 1.15 8.35 15.20
N ASN A 90 1.68 8.05 14.01
CA ASN A 90 0.87 8.04 12.79
C ASN A 90 -0.15 6.87 12.75
N VAL A 91 0.19 5.72 13.31
CA VAL A 91 -0.78 4.63 13.52
C VAL A 91 -1.86 5.07 14.52
N LYS A 92 -1.49 5.72 15.61
CA LYS A 92 -2.44 6.24 16.60
C LYS A 92 -3.39 7.26 15.99
N ILE A 93 -2.89 8.20 15.20
CA ILE A 93 -3.70 9.19 14.46
C ILE A 93 -4.74 8.48 13.59
N SER A 94 -4.34 7.45 12.83
CA SER A 94 -5.24 6.67 11.99
C SER A 94 -6.30 5.91 12.81
N LYS A 95 -5.91 5.30 13.93
CA LYS A 95 -6.85 4.61 14.83
C LYS A 95 -7.87 5.55 15.46
N GLU A 96 -7.44 6.74 15.85
CA GLU A 96 -8.34 7.78 16.36
C GLU A 96 -9.32 8.27 15.28
N ALA A 97 -8.86 8.35 14.03
CA ALA A 97 -9.71 8.74 12.91
C ALA A 97 -10.84 7.75 12.65
N VAL A 98 -10.54 6.46 12.60
CA VAL A 98 -11.51 5.45 12.13
C VAL A 98 -12.21 4.68 13.27
N GLY A 99 -11.66 4.71 14.47
CA GLY A 99 -12.21 3.98 15.62
C GLY A 99 -12.38 2.49 15.32
N ASN A 100 -13.59 2.00 15.49
CA ASN A 100 -13.96 0.60 15.21
C ASN A 100 -14.63 0.42 13.83
N GLN A 101 -14.69 1.46 13.00
CA GLN A 101 -15.43 1.42 11.72
C GLN A 101 -14.60 0.79 10.59
N ALA A 102 -13.28 0.91 10.66
CA ALA A 102 -12.36 0.31 9.69
C ALA A 102 -11.12 -0.26 10.39
N LEU A 103 -10.39 -1.11 9.68
CA LEU A 103 -9.08 -1.60 10.08
C LEU A 103 -8.00 -0.55 9.76
N VAL A 104 -6.90 -0.60 10.51
CA VAL A 104 -5.70 0.20 10.24
C VAL A 104 -4.55 -0.73 9.87
N ALA A 105 -4.09 -0.65 8.61
CA ALA A 105 -2.90 -1.35 8.15
C ALA A 105 -1.64 -0.54 8.41
N GLY A 106 -0.58 -1.19 8.90
CA GLY A 106 0.75 -0.61 8.98
C GLY A 106 1.36 -0.57 7.57
N ASN A 107 1.56 0.62 7.04
CA ASN A 107 2.02 0.78 5.66
C ASN A 107 3.55 0.82 5.59
N ILE A 108 4.12 -0.02 4.72
CA ILE A 108 5.55 -0.19 4.48
C ILE A 108 5.79 0.00 2.97
N SER A 109 6.92 0.57 2.59
CA SER A 109 7.29 0.70 1.19
C SER A 109 8.78 0.48 0.96
N THR A 110 9.17 0.52 -0.32
CA THR A 110 10.56 0.38 -0.74
C THR A 110 11.47 1.44 -0.12
N THR A 111 12.68 1.04 0.24
CA THR A 111 13.76 1.97 0.57
C THR A 111 14.40 2.62 -0.66
N SER A 112 14.06 2.11 -1.85
CA SER A 112 14.68 2.47 -3.13
C SER A 112 16.20 2.23 -3.15
N GLN A 113 16.70 1.35 -2.29
CA GLN A 113 18.11 0.94 -2.25
C GLN A 113 18.24 -0.50 -2.75
N PRO A 114 18.75 -0.72 -3.97
CA PRO A 114 18.93 -2.06 -4.48
C PRO A 114 19.94 -2.85 -3.64
N LEU A 115 19.67 -4.14 -3.46
CA LEU A 115 20.57 -5.06 -2.80
C LEU A 115 21.81 -5.36 -3.66
N GLU A 116 22.89 -5.81 -3.03
CA GLU A 116 24.05 -6.36 -3.73
C GLU A 116 23.65 -7.55 -4.63
N PRO A 117 24.26 -7.72 -5.80
CA PRO A 117 25.38 -6.93 -6.38
C PRO A 117 24.93 -5.71 -7.21
N ILE A 118 23.64 -5.44 -7.34
CA ILE A 118 23.10 -4.32 -8.16
C ILE A 118 23.33 -2.99 -7.45
N GLY A 119 23.04 -2.94 -6.15
CA GLY A 119 23.32 -1.80 -5.27
C GLY A 119 24.45 -2.08 -4.29
N SER A 120 24.44 -1.36 -3.18
CA SER A 120 25.43 -1.51 -2.10
C SER A 120 24.81 -1.96 -0.77
N MET A 121 23.51 -2.18 -0.73
CA MET A 121 22.80 -2.61 0.49
C MET A 121 22.95 -4.11 0.67
N THR A 122 23.39 -4.54 1.84
CA THR A 122 23.39 -5.97 2.17
C THR A 122 22.00 -6.43 2.61
N TYR A 123 21.76 -7.74 2.50
CA TYR A 123 20.49 -8.34 2.97
C TYR A 123 20.25 -8.07 4.45
N GLU A 124 21.27 -8.27 5.29
CA GLU A 124 21.20 -8.10 6.74
C GLU A 124 20.94 -6.65 7.16
N GLU A 125 21.55 -5.69 6.45
CA GLU A 125 21.28 -4.27 6.70
C GLU A 125 19.83 -3.92 6.41
N LEU A 126 19.31 -4.36 5.25
CA LEU A 126 17.93 -4.09 4.87
C LEU A 126 16.94 -4.83 5.77
N LEU A 127 17.24 -6.07 6.16
CA LEU A 127 16.46 -6.85 7.13
C LEU A 127 16.33 -6.10 8.46
N SER A 128 17.44 -5.56 8.98
CA SER A 128 17.43 -4.77 10.21
C SER A 128 16.53 -3.53 10.13
N VAL A 129 16.53 -2.86 8.97
CA VAL A 129 15.71 -1.66 8.73
C VAL A 129 14.21 -1.99 8.75
N TYR A 130 13.80 -3.06 8.06
CA TYR A 130 12.40 -3.46 8.06
C TYR A 130 11.95 -4.06 9.38
N LYS A 131 12.79 -4.82 10.07
CA LYS A 131 12.49 -5.30 11.43
C LYS A 131 12.19 -4.14 12.36
N GLU A 132 13.03 -3.09 12.36
CA GLU A 132 12.82 -1.91 13.19
C GLU A 132 11.46 -1.25 12.91
N GLN A 133 11.09 -1.04 11.65
CA GLN A 133 9.81 -0.45 11.31
C GLN A 133 8.64 -1.34 11.71
N ILE A 134 8.71 -2.65 11.41
CA ILE A 134 7.66 -3.61 11.72
C ILE A 134 7.45 -3.77 13.24
N GLU A 135 8.53 -3.75 14.04
CA GLU A 135 8.44 -3.75 15.51
C GLU A 135 7.58 -2.59 16.02
N TYR A 136 7.81 -1.38 15.50
CA TYR A 136 7.04 -0.21 15.93
C TYR A 136 5.61 -0.20 15.41
N LEU A 137 5.36 -0.72 14.21
CA LEU A 137 4.00 -0.91 13.70
C LEU A 137 3.22 -1.93 14.53
N ALA A 138 3.85 -3.05 14.90
CA ALA A 138 3.27 -4.07 15.76
C ALA A 138 3.02 -3.53 17.18
N GLU A 139 3.98 -2.78 17.77
CA GLU A 139 3.84 -2.09 19.07
C GLU A 139 2.66 -1.11 19.06
N ALA A 140 2.48 -0.37 17.96
CA ALA A 140 1.36 0.55 17.76
C ALA A 140 0.01 -0.17 17.59
N GLY A 141 0.05 -1.49 17.37
CA GLY A 141 -1.11 -2.37 17.32
C GLY A 141 -1.89 -2.26 16.01
N VAL A 142 -1.22 -2.18 14.85
CA VAL A 142 -1.88 -2.27 13.56
C VAL A 142 -2.64 -3.59 13.39
N ASP A 143 -3.65 -3.61 12.54
CA ASP A 143 -4.45 -4.81 12.30
C ASP A 143 -3.71 -5.83 11.42
N TYR A 144 -2.95 -5.35 10.44
CA TYR A 144 -2.08 -6.14 9.59
C TYR A 144 -0.98 -5.26 8.96
N LEU A 145 0.00 -5.88 8.28
CA LEU A 145 1.07 -5.19 7.56
C LEU A 145 0.75 -5.13 6.07
N ALA A 146 0.91 -3.96 5.47
CA ALA A 146 0.72 -3.73 4.04
C ALA A 146 2.01 -3.13 3.45
N ALA A 147 2.79 -3.95 2.74
CA ALA A 147 3.93 -3.46 1.98
C ALA A 147 3.50 -3.16 0.55
N GLU A 148 3.62 -1.91 0.12
CA GLU A 148 3.16 -1.48 -1.21
C GLU A 148 4.23 -0.74 -2.00
N THR A 149 4.03 -0.67 -3.33
CA THR A 149 4.93 0.03 -4.28
C THR A 149 6.35 -0.54 -4.28
N LEU A 150 6.45 -1.86 -4.12
CA LEU A 150 7.74 -2.55 -4.15
C LEU A 150 8.27 -2.63 -5.58
N LEU A 151 9.60 -2.55 -5.72
CA LEU A 151 10.29 -2.44 -7.01
C LEU A 151 10.99 -3.72 -7.43
N SER A 152 11.22 -4.65 -6.49
CA SER A 152 11.92 -5.92 -6.73
C SER A 152 11.42 -7.04 -5.83
N LEU A 153 11.62 -8.29 -6.27
CA LEU A 153 11.34 -9.46 -5.48
C LEU A 153 12.27 -9.56 -4.26
N GLU A 154 13.55 -9.23 -4.42
CA GLU A 154 14.55 -9.34 -3.36
C GLU A 154 14.18 -8.50 -2.14
N GLU A 155 13.76 -7.25 -2.35
CA GLU A 155 13.30 -6.38 -1.25
C GLU A 155 12.01 -6.91 -0.61
N ALA A 156 11.09 -7.44 -1.41
CA ALA A 156 9.86 -8.07 -0.90
C ALA A 156 10.16 -9.29 -0.01
N MET A 157 11.14 -10.12 -0.37
CA MET A 157 11.58 -11.26 0.43
C MET A 157 12.17 -10.81 1.77
N VAL A 158 12.97 -9.74 1.79
CA VAL A 158 13.50 -9.18 3.05
C VAL A 158 12.36 -8.72 3.97
N ILE A 159 11.31 -8.10 3.42
CA ILE A 159 10.14 -7.70 4.22
C ILE A 159 9.40 -8.92 4.78
N CYS A 160 9.27 -10.00 4.01
CA CYS A 160 8.67 -11.25 4.48
C CYS A 160 9.45 -11.84 5.67
N ASP A 161 10.77 -11.93 5.54
CA ASP A 161 11.63 -12.47 6.61
C ASP A 161 11.60 -11.56 7.85
N ALA A 162 11.65 -10.23 7.66
CA ALA A 162 11.51 -9.28 8.75
C ALA A 162 10.18 -9.44 9.50
N ALA A 163 9.06 -9.58 8.77
CA ALA A 163 7.75 -9.78 9.37
C ALA A 163 7.66 -11.11 10.12
N ALA A 164 8.18 -12.20 9.55
CA ALA A 164 8.17 -13.52 10.17
C ALA A 164 9.01 -13.58 11.46
N GLU A 165 10.10 -12.79 11.54
CA GLU A 165 10.92 -12.73 12.75
C GLU A 165 10.33 -11.85 13.86
N VAL A 166 9.48 -10.87 13.50
CA VAL A 166 8.98 -9.86 14.46
C VAL A 166 7.58 -10.18 14.98
N CYS A 167 6.66 -10.66 14.13
CA CYS A 167 5.26 -10.79 14.52
C CYS A 167 4.47 -11.82 13.69
N ASP A 168 3.28 -12.22 14.21
CA ASP A 168 2.34 -13.11 13.52
C ASP A 168 1.22 -12.36 12.79
N LEU A 169 1.38 -11.06 12.52
CA LEU A 169 0.38 -10.28 11.81
C LEU A 169 0.23 -10.75 10.36
N PRO A 170 -0.98 -10.65 9.77
CA PRO A 170 -1.12 -10.85 8.33
C PRO A 170 -0.23 -9.86 7.56
N LEU A 171 0.33 -10.31 6.44
CA LEU A 171 1.16 -9.50 5.55
C LEU A 171 0.60 -9.54 4.14
N THR A 172 0.35 -8.37 3.56
CA THR A 172 0.01 -8.20 2.16
C THR A 172 1.12 -7.45 1.44
N LEU A 173 1.43 -7.85 0.19
CA LEU A 173 2.45 -7.18 -0.61
C LEU A 173 1.90 -6.77 -1.97
N SER A 174 2.36 -5.62 -2.48
CA SER A 174 2.06 -5.21 -3.84
C SER A 174 3.25 -4.53 -4.51
N PHE A 175 3.39 -4.85 -5.78
CA PHE A 175 4.44 -4.29 -6.63
C PHE A 175 3.91 -3.17 -7.50
N THR A 176 4.77 -2.21 -7.81
CA THR A 176 4.55 -1.32 -8.95
C THR A 176 5.21 -1.93 -10.18
N CYS A 177 4.47 -1.99 -11.29
CA CYS A 177 4.91 -2.65 -12.51
C CYS A 177 4.32 -1.95 -13.75
N GLU A 178 4.88 -2.21 -14.90
CA GLU A 178 4.31 -1.83 -16.18
C GLU A 178 3.08 -2.67 -16.53
N GLY A 179 2.33 -2.31 -17.58
CA GLY A 179 1.10 -2.99 -17.99
C GLY A 179 1.31 -4.44 -18.47
N ASP A 180 2.54 -4.89 -18.70
CA ASP A 180 2.91 -6.27 -19.02
C ASP A 180 3.36 -7.08 -17.77
N GLY A 181 3.37 -6.45 -16.60
CA GLY A 181 3.80 -7.06 -15.34
C GLY A 181 5.30 -6.97 -15.05
N SER A 182 6.08 -6.31 -15.90
CA SER A 182 7.51 -6.10 -15.69
C SER A 182 7.77 -5.14 -14.52
N MET A 183 8.64 -5.52 -13.58
CA MET A 183 9.03 -4.69 -12.44
C MET A 183 10.24 -3.81 -12.77
N TYR A 184 10.39 -2.67 -12.09
CA TYR A 184 11.42 -1.67 -12.42
C TYR A 184 12.86 -2.14 -12.18
N PHE A 185 13.11 -2.99 -11.20
CA PHE A 185 14.44 -3.57 -10.94
C PHE A 185 14.60 -4.98 -11.49
N GLY A 186 13.74 -5.37 -12.44
CA GLY A 186 13.78 -6.65 -13.12
C GLY A 186 12.78 -7.68 -12.58
N GLY A 187 12.55 -8.71 -13.39
CA GLY A 187 11.57 -9.76 -13.10
C GLY A 187 10.14 -9.39 -13.49
N ASN A 188 9.21 -10.28 -13.21
CA ASN A 188 7.79 -10.13 -13.48
C ASN A 188 6.98 -10.35 -12.19
N VAL A 189 5.92 -9.58 -12.01
CA VAL A 189 5.08 -9.62 -10.79
C VAL A 189 4.45 -11.00 -10.55
N VAL A 190 4.12 -11.74 -11.60
CA VAL A 190 3.51 -13.08 -11.48
C VAL A 190 4.52 -14.08 -10.89
N ASP A 191 5.75 -14.10 -11.41
CA ASP A 191 6.81 -14.96 -10.89
C ASP A 191 7.17 -14.59 -9.44
N ALA A 192 7.25 -13.29 -9.16
CA ALA A 192 7.50 -12.79 -7.80
C ALA A 192 6.39 -13.22 -6.83
N ALA A 193 5.13 -13.15 -7.25
CA ALA A 193 3.99 -13.53 -6.43
C ALA A 193 3.98 -15.02 -6.06
N LEU A 194 4.42 -15.90 -6.94
CA LEU A 194 4.58 -17.34 -6.64
C LEU A 194 5.60 -17.57 -5.53
N VAL A 195 6.76 -16.91 -5.60
CA VAL A 195 7.78 -17.00 -4.54
C VAL A 195 7.23 -16.50 -3.20
N LEU A 196 6.53 -15.36 -3.20
CA LEU A 196 5.99 -14.78 -1.98
C LEU A 196 4.86 -15.63 -1.37
N GLN A 197 4.05 -16.29 -2.20
CA GLN A 197 3.07 -17.26 -1.71
C GLN A 197 3.73 -18.40 -0.93
N GLU A 198 4.84 -18.96 -1.44
CA GLU A 198 5.61 -19.99 -0.74
C GLU A 198 6.25 -19.49 0.56
N MET A 199 6.55 -18.18 0.66
CA MET A 199 7.00 -17.53 1.90
C MET A 199 5.88 -17.27 2.90
N GLY A 200 4.61 -17.57 2.55
CA GLY A 200 3.47 -17.50 3.46
C GLY A 200 2.84 -16.13 3.65
N VAL A 201 2.93 -15.26 2.65
CA VAL A 201 2.18 -14.00 2.64
C VAL A 201 0.68 -14.25 2.52
N ASP A 202 -0.15 -13.33 3.02
CA ASP A 202 -1.60 -13.52 3.08
C ASP A 202 -2.34 -12.97 1.85
N ALA A 203 -1.72 -12.08 1.07
CA ALA A 203 -2.17 -11.62 -0.24
C ALA A 203 -1.02 -10.95 -1.00
N VAL A 204 -1.08 -11.00 -2.33
CA VAL A 204 -0.11 -10.33 -3.19
C VAL A 204 -0.81 -9.67 -4.38
N GLY A 205 -0.19 -8.66 -4.97
CA GLY A 205 -0.76 -8.01 -6.14
C GLY A 205 0.02 -6.81 -6.65
N VAL A 206 -0.71 -5.83 -7.18
CA VAL A 206 -0.14 -4.66 -7.84
C VAL A 206 -0.77 -3.37 -7.35
N ASN A 207 0.04 -2.31 -7.27
CA ASN A 207 -0.45 -0.98 -6.95
C ASN A 207 0.34 0.10 -7.69
N CYS A 208 -0.21 1.31 -7.71
CA CYS A 208 0.40 2.47 -8.37
C CYS A 208 0.65 2.25 -9.87
N SER A 209 1.65 2.89 -10.48
CA SER A 209 2.12 2.85 -11.88
C SER A 209 1.06 3.23 -12.91
N VAL A 210 0.11 2.32 -13.16
CA VAL A 210 -0.87 2.42 -14.24
C VAL A 210 -2.31 2.52 -13.72
N GLY A 211 -3.25 2.80 -14.61
CA GLY A 211 -4.68 2.75 -14.31
C GLY A 211 -5.24 1.32 -14.31
N PRO A 212 -6.45 1.14 -13.77
CA PRO A 212 -7.08 -0.19 -13.69
C PRO A 212 -7.38 -0.79 -15.07
N ASP A 213 -7.49 0.02 -16.11
CA ASP A 213 -7.71 -0.37 -17.50
C ASP A 213 -6.59 -1.23 -18.10
N GLN A 214 -5.40 -1.23 -17.50
CA GLN A 214 -4.22 -1.96 -17.98
C GLN A 214 -3.91 -3.23 -17.18
N LEU A 215 -4.64 -3.54 -16.11
CA LEU A 215 -4.27 -4.58 -15.15
C LEU A 215 -5.02 -5.91 -15.32
N THR A 216 -6.05 -5.99 -16.16
CA THR A 216 -6.92 -7.18 -16.26
C THR A 216 -6.15 -8.46 -16.61
N ALA A 217 -5.18 -8.39 -17.52
CA ALA A 217 -4.38 -9.55 -17.90
C ALA A 217 -3.48 -10.03 -16.74
N ILE A 218 -2.85 -9.09 -16.03
CA ILE A 218 -2.00 -9.38 -14.86
C ILE A 218 -2.82 -10.04 -13.76
N VAL A 219 -4.00 -9.48 -13.44
CA VAL A 219 -4.89 -10.02 -12.39
C VAL A 219 -5.35 -11.43 -12.72
N ARG A 220 -5.71 -11.73 -13.99
CA ARG A 220 -6.04 -13.09 -14.41
C ARG A 220 -4.88 -14.04 -14.22
N ASN A 221 -3.69 -13.68 -14.69
CA ASN A 221 -2.50 -14.51 -14.53
C ASN A 221 -2.18 -14.79 -13.05
N LEU A 222 -2.25 -13.76 -12.19
CA LEU A 222 -2.10 -13.94 -10.75
C LEU A 222 -3.15 -14.89 -10.20
N LYS A 223 -4.44 -14.69 -10.56
CA LYS A 223 -5.54 -15.52 -10.06
C LYS A 223 -5.45 -16.98 -10.51
N GLU A 224 -4.96 -17.23 -11.72
CA GLU A 224 -4.80 -18.59 -12.26
C GLU A 224 -3.66 -19.35 -11.59
N GLN A 225 -2.64 -18.66 -11.09
CA GLN A 225 -1.43 -19.28 -10.54
C GLN A 225 -1.37 -19.28 -9.01
N LEU A 226 -2.16 -18.44 -8.33
CA LEU A 226 -2.10 -18.25 -6.89
C LEU A 226 -3.32 -18.84 -6.17
N ASP A 227 -3.06 -19.43 -5.02
CA ASP A 227 -4.08 -19.88 -4.05
C ASP A 227 -4.46 -18.77 -3.06
N ILE A 228 -3.62 -17.73 -2.93
CA ILE A 228 -3.85 -16.58 -2.06
C ILE A 228 -4.60 -15.45 -2.78
N PRO A 229 -5.28 -14.55 -2.05
CA PRO A 229 -6.00 -13.42 -2.62
C PRO A 229 -5.11 -12.47 -3.43
N VAL A 230 -5.66 -11.98 -4.55
CA VAL A 230 -5.02 -10.95 -5.39
C VAL A 230 -5.46 -9.55 -4.94
N LEU A 231 -4.50 -8.66 -4.77
CA LEU A 231 -4.67 -7.26 -4.38
C LEU A 231 -4.44 -6.33 -5.57
N VAL A 232 -5.32 -5.33 -5.75
CA VAL A 232 -5.15 -4.25 -6.73
C VAL A 232 -5.46 -2.89 -6.13
N LYS A 233 -4.54 -1.94 -6.30
CA LYS A 233 -4.67 -0.55 -5.80
C LYS A 233 -4.09 0.42 -6.85
N PRO A 234 -4.75 0.54 -8.05
CA PRO A 234 -4.23 1.30 -9.18
C PRO A 234 -4.37 2.80 -9.01
N ASN A 235 -3.68 3.56 -9.85
CA ASN A 235 -3.85 5.00 -9.98
C ASN A 235 -5.18 5.34 -10.66
N ALA A 236 -5.62 6.60 -10.55
CA ALA A 236 -6.75 7.16 -11.31
C ALA A 236 -6.41 7.36 -12.80
N GLY A 237 -5.83 6.33 -13.44
CA GLY A 237 -5.27 6.37 -14.78
C GLY A 237 -3.79 6.75 -14.81
N VAL A 238 -3.28 7.12 -15.98
CA VAL A 238 -1.87 7.47 -16.20
C VAL A 238 -1.64 8.94 -15.80
N PRO A 239 -0.65 9.22 -14.93
CA PRO A 239 -0.33 10.59 -14.55
C PRO A 239 0.27 11.39 -15.73
N LYS A 240 -0.18 12.63 -15.88
CA LYS A 240 0.47 13.65 -16.71
C LYS A 240 1.02 14.73 -15.81
N ILE A 241 2.31 14.97 -15.91
CA ILE A 241 2.97 16.01 -15.13
C ILE A 241 2.86 17.33 -15.89
N ASP A 242 2.35 18.38 -15.24
CA ASP A 242 2.28 19.72 -15.81
C ASP A 242 3.60 20.51 -15.66
N GLU A 243 3.63 21.73 -16.17
CA GLU A 243 4.79 22.62 -16.11
C GLU A 243 5.20 23.03 -14.69
N PHE A 244 4.32 22.85 -13.70
CA PHE A 244 4.57 23.11 -12.27
C PHE A 244 4.97 21.84 -11.49
N GLY A 245 5.11 20.69 -12.18
CA GLY A 245 5.45 19.41 -11.57
C GLY A 245 4.26 18.73 -10.85
N GLN A 246 3.02 19.17 -11.11
CA GLN A 246 1.82 18.54 -10.54
C GLN A 246 1.34 17.40 -11.43
N ALA A 247 0.99 16.28 -10.79
CA ALA A 247 0.42 15.13 -11.48
C ALA A 247 -1.10 15.28 -11.65
N HIS A 248 -1.56 15.20 -12.88
CA HIS A 248 -2.97 15.16 -13.25
C HIS A 248 -3.31 13.77 -13.78
N TYR A 249 -4.42 13.22 -13.32
CA TYR A 249 -4.87 11.88 -13.70
C TYR A 249 -6.04 11.98 -14.67
N ASN A 250 -6.08 11.10 -15.67
CA ASN A 250 -6.98 11.21 -16.81
C ASN A 250 -8.24 10.34 -16.71
N MET A 251 -8.44 9.60 -15.65
CA MET A 251 -9.60 8.74 -15.43
C MET A 251 -10.51 9.34 -14.37
N ASN A 252 -11.80 9.43 -14.64
CA ASN A 252 -12.79 9.87 -13.64
C ASN A 252 -13.27 8.71 -12.76
N ALA A 253 -14.03 9.02 -11.70
CA ALA A 253 -14.46 8.03 -10.70
C ALA A 253 -15.41 6.95 -11.26
N ASP A 254 -16.27 7.28 -12.23
CA ASP A 254 -17.18 6.30 -12.86
C ASP A 254 -16.42 5.32 -13.77
N GLU A 255 -15.47 5.81 -14.54
CA GLU A 255 -14.58 4.98 -15.36
C GLU A 255 -13.71 4.08 -14.49
N PHE A 256 -13.11 4.63 -13.44
CA PHE A 256 -12.33 3.88 -12.47
C PHE A 256 -13.15 2.73 -11.86
N ALA A 257 -14.33 3.03 -11.35
CA ALA A 257 -15.21 2.04 -10.73
C ALA A 257 -15.61 0.92 -11.70
N ARG A 258 -15.86 1.25 -12.98
CA ARG A 258 -16.15 0.27 -14.02
C ARG A 258 -14.96 -0.70 -14.24
N TYR A 259 -13.75 -0.18 -14.36
CA TYR A 259 -12.56 -1.02 -14.52
C TYR A 259 -12.24 -1.82 -13.26
N MET A 260 -12.45 -1.26 -12.06
CA MET A 260 -12.29 -2.01 -10.80
C MET A 260 -13.25 -3.19 -10.71
N LYS A 261 -14.48 -3.07 -11.26
CA LYS A 261 -15.39 -4.21 -11.43
C LYS A 261 -14.81 -5.29 -12.35
N GLU A 262 -14.22 -4.90 -13.47
CA GLU A 262 -13.57 -5.84 -14.39
C GLU A 262 -12.39 -6.58 -13.72
N LEU A 263 -11.61 -5.87 -12.87
CA LEU A 263 -10.53 -6.48 -12.09
C LEU A 263 -11.05 -7.45 -11.02
N TYR A 264 -12.17 -7.12 -10.36
CA TYR A 264 -12.84 -8.05 -9.44
C TYR A 264 -13.34 -9.30 -10.17
N GLU A 265 -13.99 -9.15 -11.32
CA GLU A 265 -14.44 -10.25 -12.17
C GLU A 265 -13.25 -11.09 -12.71
N ALA A 266 -12.08 -10.49 -12.87
CA ALA A 266 -10.83 -11.18 -13.20
C ALA A 266 -10.21 -11.94 -12.01
N GLY A 267 -10.67 -11.70 -10.77
CA GLY A 267 -10.27 -12.45 -9.58
C GLY A 267 -9.60 -11.64 -8.46
N ALA A 268 -9.52 -10.32 -8.57
CA ALA A 268 -9.02 -9.48 -7.47
C ALA A 268 -10.02 -9.49 -6.29
N MET A 269 -9.51 -9.67 -5.08
CA MET A 269 -10.32 -9.74 -3.85
C MET A 269 -10.05 -8.62 -2.86
N ILE A 270 -8.96 -7.89 -3.02
CA ILE A 270 -8.59 -6.73 -2.20
C ILE A 270 -8.44 -5.55 -3.15
N LEU A 271 -9.30 -4.54 -2.98
CA LEU A 271 -9.50 -3.47 -3.97
C LEU A 271 -9.36 -2.10 -3.30
N GLY A 272 -8.58 -1.21 -3.90
CA GLY A 272 -8.43 0.16 -3.44
C GLY A 272 -7.98 1.10 -4.54
N GLY A 273 -7.58 2.31 -4.18
CA GLY A 273 -7.04 3.28 -5.11
C GLY A 273 -5.66 3.79 -4.67
N CYS A 274 -4.79 4.09 -5.62
CA CYS A 274 -3.53 4.76 -5.39
C CYS A 274 -3.57 6.20 -5.91
N CYS A 275 -2.48 6.74 -6.39
CA CYS A 275 -2.36 8.15 -6.75
C CYS A 275 -3.51 8.69 -7.61
N GLY A 276 -3.99 9.88 -7.26
CA GLY A 276 -5.10 10.56 -7.94
C GLY A 276 -6.51 10.13 -7.51
N THR A 277 -6.67 9.02 -6.78
CA THR A 277 -7.99 8.60 -6.29
C THR A 277 -8.41 9.36 -5.03
N THR A 278 -9.70 9.68 -4.91
CA THR A 278 -10.31 10.36 -3.77
C THR A 278 -11.41 9.48 -3.15
N ASP A 279 -12.08 9.99 -2.11
CA ASP A 279 -13.25 9.33 -1.52
C ASP A 279 -14.38 9.13 -2.53
N GLU A 280 -14.52 9.98 -3.54
CA GLU A 280 -15.48 9.79 -4.62
C GLU A 280 -15.21 8.50 -5.42
N TYR A 281 -13.95 8.22 -5.74
CA TYR A 281 -13.55 6.99 -6.44
C TYR A 281 -13.88 5.74 -5.62
N ILE A 282 -13.58 5.79 -4.32
CA ILE A 282 -13.89 4.69 -3.40
C ILE A 282 -15.39 4.50 -3.28
N ARG A 283 -16.15 5.56 -3.13
CA ARG A 283 -17.63 5.51 -3.04
C ARG A 283 -18.25 4.90 -4.28
N LYS A 284 -17.81 5.32 -5.48
CA LYS A 284 -18.29 4.76 -6.76
C LYS A 284 -17.95 3.28 -6.88
N MET A 285 -16.73 2.89 -6.48
CA MET A 285 -16.32 1.50 -6.46
C MET A 285 -17.17 0.68 -5.47
N CYS A 286 -17.38 1.16 -4.24
CA CYS A 286 -18.19 0.48 -3.24
C CYS A 286 -19.63 0.22 -3.70
N HIS A 287 -20.27 1.16 -4.38
CA HIS A 287 -21.64 1.01 -4.90
C HIS A 287 -21.79 -0.11 -5.95
N ILE A 288 -20.67 -0.66 -6.46
CA ILE A 288 -20.71 -1.80 -7.38
C ILE A 288 -20.80 -3.13 -6.61
N PHE A 289 -20.25 -3.18 -5.40
CA PHE A 289 -20.08 -4.41 -4.63
C PHE A 289 -21.07 -4.54 -3.46
N TYR A 290 -21.59 -3.42 -2.99
CA TYR A 290 -22.47 -3.27 -1.85
C TYR A 290 -23.61 -2.26 -2.14
#